data_9938a3d8b113f754ed717f9f2f8813f3
#
_entry.id   9938a3d8b113f754ed717f9f2f8813f3
#
_cell.length_a   1.000
_cell.length_b   1.000
_cell.length_c   1.000
_cell.angle_alpha   90.00
_cell.angle_beta   90.00
_cell.angle_gamma   90.00
#
_symmetry.space_group_name_H-M   'P 1'
#
loop_
_entity.id
_entity.type
_entity.pdbx_description
1 polymer ?
#
loop_
_entity_poly.entity_id
_entity_poly.type
_entity_poly.pdbx_seq_one_letter_code
_entity_poly.pdbx_strand_id
1 'polypeptide(L)'
;SLQTLLPEGLRIRAASLPSGEDPDSFLVRHGAEKLREVVDQSQDAVELVIQWAVDAGCTTPGQKADVVNRIVPLLALICDSVERVEYARRLAIWTATDEQAVQAAVRKGARGVSAEVVEASVAPRRTSREERHLHELAVLLFRHPQLAGNLNREALESLLPAGSWLAVIGALL
;
A
#
# COMPACT_ATOMS: atom_id res chain seq x y z
N SER A 1 -3.08 1.92 -4.85
CA SER A 1 -1.71 2.36 -5.20
C SER A 1 -0.82 2.30 -3.96
N LEU A 2 0.52 2.27 -4.12
CA LEU A 2 1.45 2.30 -3.00
C LEU A 2 1.23 3.51 -2.09
N GLN A 3 0.94 4.67 -2.66
CA GLN A 3 0.67 5.90 -1.92
C GLN A 3 -0.54 5.81 -0.98
N THR A 4 -1.48 4.94 -1.28
CA THR A 4 -2.68 4.72 -0.44
C THR A 4 -2.42 3.71 0.68
N LEU A 5 -1.55 2.72 0.45
CA LEU A 5 -1.34 1.60 1.36
C LEU A 5 -0.19 1.83 2.35
N LEU A 6 0.85 2.57 1.96
CA LEU A 6 2.00 2.85 2.83
C LEU A 6 1.64 3.62 4.11
N PRO A 7 0.73 4.62 4.08
CA PRO A 7 0.31 5.31 5.30
C PRO A 7 -0.43 4.42 6.30
N GLU A 8 -0.99 3.30 5.84
CA GLU A 8 -1.68 2.33 6.69
C GLU A 8 -0.71 1.37 7.43
N GLY A 9 0.60 1.53 7.24
CA GLY A 9 1.61 0.67 7.85
C GLY A 9 1.65 -0.76 7.30
N LEU A 10 1.12 -0.99 6.10
CA LEU A 10 1.09 -2.29 5.47
C LEU A 10 2.41 -2.60 4.77
N ARG A 11 2.93 -3.81 4.98
CA ARG A 11 4.05 -4.35 4.21
C ARG A 11 3.55 -4.88 2.87
N ILE A 12 3.94 -4.21 1.81
CA ILE A 12 3.45 -4.48 0.47
C ILE A 12 4.52 -5.26 -0.30
N ARG A 13 4.13 -6.37 -0.89
CA ARG A 13 4.97 -7.14 -1.80
C ARG A 13 4.40 -7.10 -3.20
N ALA A 14 5.27 -7.07 -4.19
CA ALA A 14 4.92 -7.07 -5.60
C ALA A 14 5.36 -8.38 -6.25
N ALA A 15 4.43 -9.05 -6.89
CA ALA A 15 4.69 -10.21 -7.73
C ALA A 15 4.64 -9.77 -9.20
N SER A 16 5.60 -10.21 -10.01
CA SER A 16 5.64 -9.92 -11.43
C SER A 16 5.17 -11.13 -12.22
N LEU A 17 4.15 -10.95 -13.03
CA LEU A 17 3.70 -11.94 -14.00
C LEU A 17 4.43 -11.73 -15.34
N PRO A 18 4.50 -12.77 -16.18
CA PRO A 18 5.01 -12.63 -17.54
C PRO A 18 4.29 -11.53 -18.33
N SER A 19 5.02 -10.86 -19.22
CA SER A 19 4.49 -9.76 -20.02
C SER A 19 3.23 -10.16 -20.79
N GLY A 20 2.16 -9.41 -20.61
CA GLY A 20 0.88 -9.61 -21.30
C GLY A 20 -0.07 -10.59 -20.63
N GLU A 21 0.25 -11.06 -19.42
CA GLU A 21 -0.65 -11.89 -18.63
C GLU A 21 -1.17 -11.11 -17.40
N ASP A 22 -2.47 -11.16 -17.20
CA ASP A 22 -3.12 -10.76 -15.94
C ASP A 22 -3.25 -11.98 -15.00
N PRO A 23 -3.51 -11.77 -13.69
CA PRO A 23 -3.61 -12.86 -12.72
C PRO A 23 -4.64 -13.93 -13.09
N ASP A 24 -5.77 -13.55 -13.67
CA ASP A 24 -6.84 -14.49 -14.04
C ASP A 24 -6.42 -15.35 -15.22
N SER A 25 -5.87 -14.75 -16.26
CA SER A 25 -5.33 -15.45 -17.43
C SER A 25 -4.19 -16.38 -17.05
N PHE A 26 -3.29 -15.93 -16.15
CA PHE A 26 -2.20 -16.75 -15.64
C PHE A 26 -2.70 -17.96 -14.86
N LEU A 27 -3.67 -17.75 -13.97
CA LEU A 27 -4.29 -18.82 -13.18
C LEU A 27 -4.94 -19.88 -14.06
N VAL A 28 -5.68 -19.45 -15.09
CA VAL A 28 -6.35 -20.39 -16.04
C VAL A 28 -5.33 -21.20 -16.85
N ARG A 29 -4.22 -20.58 -17.27
CA ARG A 29 -3.20 -21.23 -18.11
C ARG A 29 -2.24 -22.12 -17.34
N HIS A 30 -1.81 -21.68 -16.16
CA HIS A 30 -0.70 -22.28 -15.42
C HIS A 30 -1.13 -22.96 -14.13
N GLY A 31 -2.35 -22.73 -13.68
CA GLY A 31 -2.90 -23.32 -12.45
C GLY A 31 -2.50 -22.59 -11.18
N ALA A 32 -3.18 -22.94 -10.07
CA ALA A 32 -3.03 -22.27 -8.79
C ALA A 32 -1.65 -22.45 -8.14
N GLU A 33 -0.99 -23.60 -8.36
CA GLU A 33 0.33 -23.86 -7.81
C GLU A 33 1.37 -22.90 -8.37
N LYS A 34 1.33 -22.69 -9.69
CA LYS A 34 2.24 -21.78 -10.37
C LYS A 34 2.02 -20.32 -9.95
N LEU A 35 0.77 -19.92 -9.74
CA LEU A 35 0.47 -18.59 -9.20
C LEU A 35 1.00 -18.42 -7.77
N ARG A 36 0.91 -19.46 -6.93
CA ARG A 36 1.49 -19.44 -5.58
C ARG A 36 3.00 -19.29 -5.63
N GLU A 37 3.70 -20.02 -6.49
CA GLU A 37 5.15 -19.85 -6.68
C GLU A 37 5.52 -18.39 -7.01
N VAL A 38 4.76 -17.76 -7.92
CA VAL A 38 4.96 -16.34 -8.28
C VAL A 38 4.72 -15.40 -7.08
N VAL A 39 3.69 -15.67 -6.29
CA VAL A 39 3.40 -14.88 -5.06
C VAL A 39 4.49 -15.10 -4.02
N ASP A 40 4.98 -16.32 -3.83
CA ASP A 40 6.06 -16.63 -2.88
C ASP A 40 7.39 -15.96 -3.28
N GLN A 41 7.64 -15.80 -4.57
CA GLN A 41 8.79 -15.08 -5.13
C GLN A 41 8.60 -13.56 -5.18
N SER A 42 7.47 -13.05 -4.68
CA SER A 42 7.22 -11.61 -4.65
C SER A 42 8.31 -10.85 -3.89
N GLN A 43 8.61 -9.65 -4.33
CA GLN A 43 9.63 -8.78 -3.78
C GLN A 43 9.00 -7.64 -2.99
N ASP A 44 9.79 -6.95 -2.17
CA ASP A 44 9.34 -5.73 -1.52
C ASP A 44 8.98 -4.66 -2.56
N ALA A 45 7.77 -4.13 -2.46
CA ALA A 45 7.25 -3.22 -3.47
C ALA A 45 7.96 -1.85 -3.47
N VAL A 46 8.43 -1.39 -2.32
CA VAL A 46 9.17 -0.13 -2.21
C VAL A 46 10.57 -0.28 -2.82
N GLU A 47 11.25 -1.40 -2.53
CA GLU A 47 12.55 -1.70 -3.14
C GLU A 47 12.46 -1.79 -4.65
N LEU A 48 11.44 -2.48 -5.15
CA LEU A 48 11.21 -2.64 -6.59
C LEU A 48 11.03 -1.29 -7.30
N VAL A 49 10.26 -0.38 -6.69
CA VAL A 49 10.06 0.98 -7.24
C VAL A 49 11.36 1.78 -7.23
N ILE A 50 12.17 1.68 -6.16
CA ILE A 50 13.49 2.32 -6.11
C ILE A 50 14.38 1.78 -7.23
N GLN A 51 14.44 0.45 -7.38
CA GLN A 51 15.25 -0.20 -8.40
C GLN A 51 14.84 0.24 -9.81
N TRP A 52 13.56 0.23 -10.14
CA TRP A 52 13.08 0.71 -11.44
C TRP A 52 13.44 2.19 -11.70
N ALA A 53 13.39 3.03 -10.66
CA ALA A 53 13.76 4.42 -10.81
C ALA A 53 15.27 4.59 -11.09
N VAL A 54 16.12 3.77 -10.49
CA VAL A 54 17.58 3.76 -10.72
C VAL A 54 17.91 3.20 -12.10
N ASP A 55 17.26 2.08 -12.49
CA ASP A 55 17.49 1.42 -13.79
C ASP A 55 17.06 2.31 -14.98
N ALA A 56 16.10 3.20 -14.77
CA ALA A 56 15.67 4.18 -15.78
C ALA A 56 16.74 5.23 -16.10
N GLY A 57 17.82 5.32 -15.31
CA GLY A 57 18.98 6.16 -15.52
C GLY A 57 19.39 6.94 -14.25
N CYS A 58 20.59 6.64 -13.73
CA CYS A 58 21.11 7.22 -12.50
C CYS A 58 22.62 7.41 -12.55
N THR A 59 23.14 7.97 -13.66
CA THR A 59 24.59 8.11 -13.89
C THR A 59 25.10 9.52 -13.63
N THR A 60 24.36 10.54 -14.04
CA THR A 60 24.74 11.94 -13.87
C THR A 60 24.23 12.52 -12.55
N PRO A 61 24.85 13.55 -11.98
CA PRO A 61 24.36 14.22 -10.77
C PRO A 61 22.90 14.68 -10.86
N GLY A 62 22.47 15.17 -12.03
CA GLY A 62 21.09 15.58 -12.29
C GLY A 62 20.12 14.40 -12.22
N GLN A 63 20.43 13.30 -12.91
CA GLN A 63 19.62 12.08 -12.88
C GLN A 63 19.50 11.48 -11.46
N LYS A 64 20.60 11.51 -10.69
CA LYS A 64 20.59 11.08 -9.28
C LYS A 64 19.64 11.93 -8.44
N ALA A 65 19.70 13.25 -8.61
CA ALA A 65 18.80 14.17 -7.93
C ALA A 65 17.33 13.91 -8.34
N ASP A 66 17.06 13.68 -9.62
CA ASP A 66 15.72 13.38 -10.13
C ASP A 66 15.16 12.07 -9.54
N VAL A 67 15.99 11.02 -9.47
CA VAL A 67 15.60 9.75 -8.83
C VAL A 67 15.29 9.96 -7.36
N VAL A 68 16.17 10.63 -6.61
CA VAL A 68 15.96 10.92 -5.19
C VAL A 68 14.67 11.73 -4.99
N ASN A 69 14.47 12.80 -5.75
CA ASN A 69 13.28 13.65 -5.64
C ASN A 69 11.98 12.93 -5.98
N ARG A 70 12.04 11.93 -6.88
CA ARG A 70 10.88 11.08 -7.23
C ARG A 70 10.53 10.09 -6.13
N ILE A 71 11.52 9.52 -5.45
CA ILE A 71 11.34 8.47 -4.45
C ILE A 71 11.08 9.04 -3.05
N VAL A 72 11.67 10.17 -2.69
CA VAL A 72 11.52 10.81 -1.38
C VAL A 72 10.04 10.99 -0.95
N PRO A 73 9.11 11.47 -1.79
CA PRO A 73 7.71 11.58 -1.41
C PRO A 73 7.07 10.23 -1.05
N LEU A 74 7.47 9.14 -1.73
CA LEU A 74 6.97 7.81 -1.43
C LEU A 74 7.49 7.31 -0.07
N LEU A 75 8.78 7.48 0.21
CA LEU A 75 9.37 7.11 1.50
C LEU A 75 8.81 7.92 2.66
N ALA A 76 8.44 9.18 2.42
CA ALA A 76 7.84 10.04 3.43
C ALA A 76 6.47 9.51 3.93
N LEU A 77 5.77 8.70 3.14
CA LEU A 77 4.49 8.07 3.50
C LEU A 77 4.64 6.86 4.43
N ILE A 78 5.85 6.30 4.57
CA ILE A 78 6.10 5.14 5.43
C ILE A 78 5.95 5.58 6.90
N CYS A 79 5.03 4.95 7.63
CA CYS A 79 4.73 5.28 9.03
C CYS A 79 5.89 4.93 9.96
N ASP A 80 6.47 3.73 9.81
CA ASP A 80 7.57 3.27 10.64
C ASP A 80 8.86 4.04 10.34
N SER A 81 9.43 4.65 11.38
CA SER A 81 10.62 5.49 11.23
C SER A 81 11.89 4.69 10.94
N VAL A 82 11.99 3.46 11.43
CA VAL A 82 13.14 2.58 11.20
C VAL A 82 13.11 2.07 9.76
N GLU A 83 11.96 1.57 9.33
CA GLU A 83 11.72 1.14 7.95
C GLU A 83 12.03 2.27 6.95
N ARG A 84 11.52 3.47 7.22
CA ARG A 84 11.76 4.66 6.41
C ARG A 84 13.24 5.02 6.29
N VAL A 85 14.01 4.93 7.38
CA VAL A 85 15.46 5.17 7.39
C VAL A 85 16.20 4.11 6.57
N GLU A 86 15.81 2.84 6.69
CA GLU A 86 16.43 1.76 5.92
C GLU A 86 16.20 1.90 4.42
N TYR A 87 15.00 2.26 3.97
CA TYR A 87 14.76 2.55 2.56
C TYR A 87 15.51 3.81 2.07
N ALA A 88 15.63 4.84 2.90
CA ALA A 88 16.43 6.02 2.56
C ALA A 88 17.91 5.66 2.38
N ARG A 89 18.45 4.79 3.24
CA ARG A 89 19.81 4.26 3.12
C ARG A 89 19.99 3.46 1.83
N ARG A 90 19.06 2.56 1.49
CA ARG A 90 19.11 1.79 0.23
C ARG A 90 19.06 2.71 -0.99
N LEU A 91 18.19 3.73 -0.97
CA LEU A 91 18.13 4.74 -2.03
C LEU A 91 19.49 5.44 -2.19
N ALA A 92 20.13 5.86 -1.10
CA ALA A 92 21.44 6.49 -1.12
C ALA A 92 22.52 5.59 -1.73
N ILE A 93 22.55 4.31 -1.34
CA ILE A 93 23.49 3.31 -1.86
C ILE A 93 23.29 3.11 -3.36
N TRP A 94 22.06 2.89 -3.82
CA TRP A 94 21.76 2.58 -5.22
C TRP A 94 21.95 3.76 -6.16
N THR A 95 21.73 4.98 -5.65
CA THR A 95 22.02 6.21 -6.41
C THR A 95 23.48 6.68 -6.26
N ALA A 96 24.26 6.04 -5.38
CA ALA A 96 25.60 6.52 -4.98
C ALA A 96 25.58 8.00 -4.61
N THR A 97 24.67 8.39 -3.71
CA THR A 97 24.51 9.73 -3.13
C THR A 97 24.81 9.71 -1.63
N ASP A 98 24.96 10.88 -1.04
CA ASP A 98 25.19 11.01 0.40
C ASP A 98 23.93 10.58 1.19
N GLU A 99 24.11 9.66 2.13
CA GLU A 99 23.02 9.11 2.94
C GLU A 99 22.37 10.18 3.81
N GLN A 100 23.15 11.11 4.37
CA GLN A 100 22.62 12.15 5.25
C GLN A 100 21.74 13.13 4.46
N ALA A 101 22.12 13.43 3.22
CA ALA A 101 21.35 14.29 2.33
C ALA A 101 19.99 13.63 1.98
N VAL A 102 19.99 12.34 1.64
CA VAL A 102 18.76 11.58 1.34
C VAL A 102 17.86 11.50 2.58
N GLN A 103 18.41 11.14 3.74
CA GLN A 103 17.67 11.09 4.99
C GLN A 103 17.07 12.44 5.39
N ALA A 104 17.83 13.53 5.20
CA ALA A 104 17.34 14.89 5.46
C ALA A 104 16.16 15.25 4.53
N ALA A 105 16.24 14.89 3.25
CA ALA A 105 15.16 15.08 2.29
C ALA A 105 13.90 14.29 2.67
N VAL A 106 14.05 13.02 3.05
CA VAL A 106 12.94 12.17 3.49
C VAL A 106 12.28 12.71 4.77
N ARG A 107 13.08 13.13 5.76
CA ARG A 107 12.56 13.77 6.99
C ARG A 107 11.79 15.05 6.70
N LYS A 108 12.29 15.88 5.76
CA LYS A 108 11.59 17.10 5.35
C LYS A 108 10.24 16.75 4.67
N GLY A 109 10.25 15.78 3.77
CA GLY A 109 9.03 15.27 3.14
C GLY A 109 8.03 14.73 4.14
N ALA A 110 8.46 13.91 5.10
CA ALA A 110 7.60 13.33 6.13
C ALA A 110 6.95 14.38 7.05
N ARG A 111 7.67 15.48 7.35
CA ARG A 111 7.10 16.62 8.10
C ARG A 111 5.99 17.32 7.29
N GLY A 112 6.19 17.49 5.98
CA GLY A 112 5.17 18.04 5.08
C GLY A 112 3.91 17.17 5.04
N VAL A 113 4.08 15.85 4.87
CA VAL A 113 2.98 14.88 4.89
C VAL A 113 2.26 14.88 6.24
N SER A 114 3.01 14.93 7.37
CA SER A 114 2.40 15.01 8.70
C SER A 114 1.61 16.29 8.90
N ALA A 115 2.08 17.42 8.37
CA ALA A 115 1.34 18.69 8.43
C ALA A 115 0.06 18.64 7.60
N GLU A 116 0.12 18.07 6.39
CA GLU A 116 -1.02 17.93 5.49
C GLU A 116 -2.04 16.89 6.01
N VAL A 117 -1.55 15.80 6.61
CA VAL A 117 -2.39 14.80 7.31
C VAL A 117 -3.00 15.39 8.58
N VAL A 118 -2.29 16.25 9.31
CA VAL A 118 -2.84 16.96 10.47
C VAL A 118 -3.87 18.01 10.04
N GLU A 119 -3.65 18.75 8.94
CA GLU A 119 -4.68 19.66 8.40
C GLU A 119 -5.89 18.92 7.85
N ALA A 120 -5.69 17.79 7.14
CA ALA A 120 -6.77 16.91 6.70
C ALA A 120 -7.42 16.12 7.85
N SER A 121 -6.70 15.89 8.95
CA SER A 121 -7.18 15.21 10.18
C SER A 121 -7.82 16.16 11.19
N VAL A 122 -7.63 17.47 11.05
CA VAL A 122 -8.33 18.49 11.88
C VAL A 122 -9.78 18.70 11.38
N ALA A 123 -10.12 18.27 10.17
CA ALA A 123 -11.48 17.88 9.91
C ALA A 123 -11.66 16.44 10.44
N PRO A 124 -12.30 16.23 11.61
CA PRO A 124 -12.54 14.88 12.06
C PRO A 124 -13.47 14.27 11.00
N ARG A 125 -12.96 13.35 10.19
CA ARG A 125 -13.81 12.26 9.72
C ARG A 125 -14.27 11.58 11.00
N ARG A 126 -15.39 12.05 11.51
CA ARG A 126 -16.21 11.28 12.44
C ARG A 126 -16.60 10.04 11.65
N THR A 127 -15.71 9.04 11.65
CA THR A 127 -16.16 7.68 11.42
C THR A 127 -17.19 7.48 12.48
N SER A 128 -18.46 7.45 12.06
CA SER A 128 -19.54 7.25 13.01
C SER A 128 -19.24 5.95 13.76
N ARG A 129 -19.67 5.85 14.99
CA ARG A 129 -19.51 4.61 15.76
C ARG A 129 -20.01 3.42 14.92
N GLU A 130 -20.97 3.66 14.06
CA GLU A 130 -21.55 2.73 13.09
C GLU A 130 -20.55 2.32 11.98
N GLU A 131 -19.81 3.26 11.37
CA GLU A 131 -18.80 2.93 10.35
C GLU A 131 -17.65 2.09 10.91
N ARG A 132 -17.28 2.30 12.18
CA ARG A 132 -16.26 1.50 12.85
C ARG A 132 -16.75 0.07 13.09
N HIS A 133 -17.98 -0.11 13.55
CA HIS A 133 -18.58 -1.43 13.73
C HIS A 133 -18.77 -2.17 12.41
N LEU A 134 -19.08 -1.44 11.33
CA LEU A 134 -19.20 -2.01 9.99
C LEU A 134 -17.85 -2.49 9.45
N HIS A 135 -16.78 -1.72 9.69
CA HIS A 135 -15.43 -2.14 9.35
C HIS A 135 -15.01 -3.40 10.13
N GLU A 136 -15.26 -3.43 11.45
CA GLU A 136 -15.00 -4.61 12.30
C GLU A 136 -15.80 -5.83 11.84
N LEU A 137 -17.07 -5.64 11.49
CA LEU A 137 -17.92 -6.71 10.96
C LEU A 137 -17.41 -7.23 9.62
N ALA A 138 -17.03 -6.36 8.70
CA ALA A 138 -16.47 -6.76 7.41
C ALA A 138 -15.16 -7.54 7.57
N VAL A 139 -14.27 -7.12 8.48
CA VAL A 139 -13.02 -7.84 8.79
C VAL A 139 -13.31 -9.22 9.41
N LEU A 140 -14.31 -9.31 10.30
CA LEU A 140 -14.72 -10.59 10.90
C LEU A 140 -15.29 -11.56 9.85
N LEU A 141 -16.12 -11.08 8.94
CA LEU A 141 -16.71 -11.90 7.86
C LEU A 141 -15.64 -12.36 6.87
N PHE A 142 -14.66 -11.50 6.57
CA PHE A 142 -13.55 -11.86 5.70
C PHE A 142 -12.64 -12.93 6.33
N ARG A 143 -12.42 -12.87 7.66
CA ARG A 143 -11.66 -13.89 8.39
C ARG A 143 -12.43 -15.18 8.64
N HIS A 144 -13.75 -15.11 8.73
CA HIS A 144 -14.63 -16.22 9.11
C HIS A 144 -15.84 -16.27 8.20
N PRO A 145 -15.68 -16.64 6.91
CA PRO A 145 -16.79 -16.67 5.93
C PRO A 145 -17.94 -17.60 6.34
N GLN A 146 -17.66 -18.60 7.22
CA GLN A 146 -18.70 -19.48 7.77
C GLN A 146 -19.73 -18.74 8.64
N LEU A 147 -19.43 -17.53 9.12
CA LEU A 147 -20.37 -16.73 9.91
C LEU A 147 -21.40 -16.00 9.04
N ALA A 148 -21.12 -15.85 7.74
CA ALA A 148 -22.02 -15.18 6.80
C ALA A 148 -23.39 -15.87 6.70
N GLY A 149 -23.43 -17.21 6.76
CA GLY A 149 -24.67 -17.98 6.71
C GLY A 149 -25.62 -17.80 7.89
N ASN A 150 -25.15 -17.20 9.00
CA ASN A 150 -25.95 -16.91 10.19
C ASN A 150 -26.48 -15.47 10.25
N LEU A 151 -26.11 -14.62 9.26
CA LEU A 151 -26.52 -13.23 9.24
C LEU A 151 -27.81 -13.05 8.43
N ASN A 152 -28.80 -12.39 9.05
CA ASN A 152 -30.03 -12.04 8.36
C ASN A 152 -29.77 -10.83 7.44
N ARG A 153 -29.85 -11.05 6.14
CA ARG A 153 -29.61 -10.05 5.10
C ARG A 153 -30.53 -8.83 5.24
N GLU A 154 -31.81 -9.04 5.53
CA GLU A 154 -32.79 -7.96 5.70
C GLU A 154 -32.47 -7.07 6.92
N ALA A 155 -31.99 -7.69 8.03
CA ALA A 155 -31.58 -6.94 9.21
C ALA A 155 -30.31 -6.12 8.94
N LEU A 156 -29.38 -6.64 8.15
CA LEU A 156 -28.18 -5.92 7.74
C LEU A 156 -28.51 -4.74 6.80
N GLU A 157 -29.37 -4.93 5.83
CA GLU A 157 -29.79 -3.87 4.89
C GLU A 157 -30.55 -2.74 5.60
N SER A 158 -31.25 -3.02 6.71
CA SER A 158 -31.95 -2.00 7.52
C SER A 158 -31.02 -1.21 8.43
N LEU A 159 -29.85 -1.74 8.78
CA LEU A 159 -28.85 -1.13 9.66
C LEU A 159 -27.75 -0.38 8.92
N LEU A 160 -27.60 -0.61 7.61
CA LEU A 160 -26.55 -0.04 6.80
C LEU A 160 -27.02 1.21 6.06
N PRO A 161 -26.36 2.38 6.26
CA PRO A 161 -26.61 3.52 5.39
C PRO A 161 -26.24 3.17 3.95
N ALA A 162 -27.02 3.66 2.98
CA ALA A 162 -26.79 3.45 1.56
C ALA A 162 -25.38 3.96 1.17
N GLY A 163 -24.43 3.04 0.97
CA GLY A 163 -23.05 3.34 0.65
C GLY A 163 -22.26 2.11 0.21
N SER A 164 -21.00 2.33 -0.15
CA SER A 164 -20.08 1.34 -0.76
C SER A 164 -19.87 0.05 0.05
N TRP A 165 -20.16 0.03 1.34
CA TRP A 165 -20.01 -1.16 2.19
C TRP A 165 -21.10 -2.24 1.95
N LEU A 166 -22.29 -1.82 1.51
CA LEU A 166 -23.37 -2.75 1.10
C LEU A 166 -22.95 -3.65 -0.06
N ALA A 167 -22.19 -3.11 -1.01
CA ALA A 167 -21.66 -3.87 -2.15
C ALA A 167 -20.59 -4.89 -1.71
N VAL A 168 -19.74 -4.53 -0.75
CA VAL A 168 -18.67 -5.42 -0.24
C VAL A 168 -19.26 -6.55 0.60
N ILE A 169 -20.19 -6.24 1.49
CA ILE A 169 -20.85 -7.25 2.34
C ILE A 169 -21.80 -8.13 1.51
N GLY A 170 -22.50 -7.55 0.53
CA GLY A 170 -23.37 -8.31 -0.38
C GLY A 170 -22.62 -9.26 -1.32
N ALA A 171 -21.34 -9.05 -1.56
CA ALA A 171 -20.48 -9.95 -2.32
C ALA A 171 -19.89 -11.09 -1.46
N LEU A 172 -19.97 -10.97 -0.13
CA LEU A 172 -19.49 -11.98 0.85
C LEU A 172 -20.62 -12.86 1.40
N LEU A 173 -21.90 -12.50 1.17
CA LEU A 173 -23.12 -13.24 1.52
C LEU A 173 -23.68 -13.99 0.32
#